data_b060a9390d280acb6072be3bb430dd33
#
_entry.id   b060a9390d280acb6072be3bb430dd33
#
_cell.length_a   1.000
_cell.length_b   1.000
_cell.length_c   1.000
_cell.angle_alpha   90.00
_cell.angle_beta   90.00
_cell.angle_gamma   90.00
#
_symmetry.space_group_name_H-M   'P 1'
#
loop_
_entity.id
_entity.type
_entity.pdbx_description
1 polymer ?
#
loop_
_entity_poly.entity_id
_entity_poly.type
_entity_poly.pdbx_seq_one_letter_code
_entity_poly.pdbx_strand_id
1 'polypeptide(L)'
;MSMLPWVVFLPIVAGVAAFAISPKADRFREVYATAVAAVTFVLSIAVLFLAGDQSFISVPLSFAPGYLIDLRVDVLNRFIVMFASLFGLLVMVFSVGYMKGKSRLREYYPYMLITVGAANGALVANNWLLFIGFWGLVLVTLFLLTTIGTVGATPAKVMASAGKSMVILGAADLALIVGVGLIYLQTGTLTMSETSLPASGAMAIAAFVLVMLGAISKSGAMPMHSWIPDMAEAAPTSVMALLPASIDKLLGIYLLSRLVLDVFAINFGLNLLLMIIGAVTIVAAVVMAMDQHDFRKLLSFHAISQVGYMVLGIGTGTAIGIAGGLFHMLNNAIYKSCLYLTAGAVENRTGTSDLAKLGGLARVMPFTFVTFAIAALAISGIPPFNGFVSKWMVYQGLVEAGMERYWIFLVAAMFGSALTVASFVKVAHAVFLGETPRGLTGVTEVSPSMRFAPAVLATLCVIFGIAAQVPLAHFVGPAVGLQFPDFPAAITIGGIWSPTLGTALLLLALLMGYGVYSLRRAGKVRSVPAYIGGETAGEGSTDTLSTGYARNRGIADTRVLGTEFYESIRGLPLLSWLYDKGESGTFDIHRLGALAAPAGRVLSAMHSGRLSTYVAWIALAIAVVIVAVLVL
;
A
#
# COMPACT_ATOMS: atom_id res chain seq x y z
N MET A 1 4.12 -16.00 -31.00
CA MET A 1 2.92 -15.79 -30.14
C MET A 1 3.27 -14.77 -29.09
N SER A 2 2.45 -13.75 -28.92
CA SER A 2 2.66 -12.75 -27.86
C SER A 2 2.63 -13.41 -26.48
N MET A 3 3.60 -13.12 -25.61
CA MET A 3 3.64 -13.64 -24.24
C MET A 3 2.66 -12.91 -23.31
N LEU A 4 2.15 -11.78 -23.77
CA LEU A 4 1.32 -10.88 -22.98
C LEU A 4 0.02 -11.50 -22.44
N PRO A 5 -0.78 -12.25 -23.22
CA PRO A 5 -1.95 -12.93 -22.67
C PRO A 5 -1.64 -13.93 -21.57
N TRP A 6 -0.49 -14.60 -21.64
CA TRP A 6 -0.12 -15.60 -20.65
C TRP A 6 0.18 -15.02 -19.26
N VAL A 7 0.76 -13.81 -19.20
CA VAL A 7 1.01 -13.12 -17.91
C VAL A 7 -0.31 -12.79 -17.19
N VAL A 8 -1.40 -12.63 -17.94
CA VAL A 8 -2.75 -12.32 -17.42
C VAL A 8 -3.53 -13.60 -17.15
N PHE A 9 -3.73 -14.41 -18.17
CA PHE A 9 -4.70 -15.51 -18.13
C PHE A 9 -4.16 -16.79 -17.48
N LEU A 10 -2.85 -17.05 -17.54
CA LEU A 10 -2.27 -18.23 -16.91
C LEU A 10 -2.56 -18.28 -15.39
N PRO A 11 -2.26 -17.25 -14.60
CA PRO A 11 -2.53 -17.29 -13.17
C PRO A 11 -4.03 -17.31 -12.85
N ILE A 12 -4.90 -16.69 -13.66
CA ILE A 12 -6.35 -16.74 -13.48
C ILE A 12 -6.87 -18.18 -13.72
N VAL A 13 -6.54 -18.76 -14.87
CA VAL A 13 -7.00 -20.11 -15.23
C VAL A 13 -6.44 -21.16 -14.25
N ALA A 14 -5.16 -21.04 -13.91
CA ALA A 14 -4.53 -21.92 -12.93
C ALA A 14 -5.14 -21.73 -11.53
N GLY A 15 -5.50 -20.51 -11.14
CA GLY A 15 -6.22 -20.23 -9.91
C GLY A 15 -7.59 -20.90 -9.87
N VAL A 16 -8.36 -20.80 -10.96
CA VAL A 16 -9.65 -21.52 -11.09
C VAL A 16 -9.46 -23.03 -11.04
N ALA A 17 -8.46 -23.56 -11.76
CA ALA A 17 -8.15 -24.99 -11.75
C ALA A 17 -7.74 -25.49 -10.36
N ALA A 18 -7.09 -24.66 -9.54
CA ALA A 18 -6.66 -25.00 -8.19
C ALA A 18 -7.81 -25.32 -7.23
N PHE A 19 -9.05 -24.87 -7.50
CA PHE A 19 -10.24 -25.28 -6.74
C PHE A 19 -10.58 -26.77 -6.92
N ALA A 20 -10.20 -27.38 -8.04
CA ALA A 20 -10.41 -28.79 -8.32
C ALA A 20 -9.41 -29.69 -7.57
N ILE A 21 -8.32 -29.14 -7.01
CA ILE A 21 -7.34 -29.91 -6.22
C ILE A 21 -8.01 -30.46 -4.95
N SER A 22 -7.82 -31.75 -4.68
CA SER A 22 -8.38 -32.43 -3.51
C SER A 22 -8.14 -31.66 -2.20
N PRO A 23 -9.15 -31.56 -1.31
CA PRO A 23 -8.99 -30.92 0.01
C PRO A 23 -7.86 -31.51 0.86
N LYS A 24 -7.50 -32.77 0.63
CA LYS A 24 -6.41 -33.46 1.35
C LYS A 24 -5.01 -33.21 0.76
N ALA A 25 -4.90 -32.52 -0.38
CA ALA A 25 -3.65 -32.31 -1.09
C ALA A 25 -3.10 -30.88 -0.91
N ASP A 26 -3.07 -30.37 0.32
CA ASP A 26 -2.65 -29.00 0.62
C ASP A 26 -1.22 -28.71 0.13
N ARG A 27 -0.28 -29.61 0.38
CA ARG A 27 1.11 -29.44 -0.07
C ARG A 27 1.23 -29.38 -1.60
N PHE A 28 0.44 -30.17 -2.32
CA PHE A 28 0.42 -30.10 -3.79
C PHE A 28 -0.13 -28.75 -4.25
N ARG A 29 -1.19 -28.23 -3.61
CA ARG A 29 -1.77 -26.93 -3.91
C ARG A 29 -0.78 -25.80 -3.67
N GLU A 30 -0.04 -25.84 -2.57
CA GLU A 30 1.03 -24.87 -2.25
C GLU A 30 2.13 -24.86 -3.33
N VAL A 31 2.66 -26.03 -3.69
CA VAL A 31 3.69 -26.17 -4.72
C VAL A 31 3.16 -25.74 -6.08
N TYR A 32 1.95 -26.16 -6.45
CA TYR A 32 1.29 -25.78 -7.69
C TYR A 32 1.14 -24.26 -7.81
N ALA A 33 0.56 -23.62 -6.79
CA ALA A 33 0.35 -22.18 -6.80
C ALA A 33 1.67 -21.39 -6.85
N THR A 34 2.68 -21.83 -6.10
CA THR A 34 4.01 -21.23 -6.11
C THR A 34 4.70 -21.39 -7.47
N ALA A 35 4.58 -22.55 -8.10
CA ALA A 35 5.14 -22.80 -9.42
C ALA A 35 4.46 -21.94 -10.50
N VAL A 36 3.13 -21.81 -10.47
CA VAL A 36 2.39 -20.92 -11.39
C VAL A 36 2.82 -19.47 -11.18
N ALA A 37 2.94 -19.00 -9.95
CA ALA A 37 3.42 -17.64 -9.66
C ALA A 37 4.85 -17.43 -10.17
N ALA A 38 5.73 -18.42 -10.05
CA ALA A 38 7.10 -18.37 -10.59
C ALA A 38 7.11 -18.28 -12.11
N VAL A 39 6.31 -19.10 -12.79
CA VAL A 39 6.17 -19.03 -14.26
C VAL A 39 5.61 -17.67 -14.69
N THR A 40 4.59 -17.16 -14.00
CA THR A 40 4.02 -15.83 -14.27
C THR A 40 5.07 -14.74 -14.13
N PHE A 41 5.91 -14.81 -13.09
CA PHE A 41 7.00 -13.85 -12.90
C PHE A 41 8.05 -13.94 -14.02
N VAL A 42 8.47 -15.14 -14.41
CA VAL A 42 9.42 -15.34 -15.53
C VAL A 42 8.84 -14.77 -16.85
N LEU A 43 7.56 -15.02 -17.12
CA LEU A 43 6.89 -14.43 -18.28
C LEU A 43 6.84 -12.90 -18.20
N SER A 44 6.63 -12.32 -17.01
CA SER A 44 6.62 -10.86 -16.83
C SER A 44 8.00 -10.23 -17.04
N ILE A 45 9.08 -10.94 -16.71
CA ILE A 45 10.46 -10.53 -17.07
C ILE A 45 10.63 -10.52 -18.59
N ALA A 46 10.13 -11.53 -19.30
CA ALA A 46 10.18 -11.56 -20.76
C ALA A 46 9.40 -10.37 -21.37
N VAL A 47 8.25 -10.01 -20.79
CA VAL A 47 7.48 -8.83 -21.21
C VAL A 47 8.26 -7.54 -20.98
N LEU A 48 9.03 -7.42 -19.89
CA LEU A 48 9.86 -6.25 -19.59
C LEU A 48 10.88 -5.94 -20.71
N PHE A 49 11.42 -6.97 -21.34
CA PHE A 49 12.44 -6.85 -22.40
C PHE A 49 11.85 -6.78 -23.81
N LEU A 50 10.53 -6.73 -23.97
CA LEU A 50 9.92 -6.48 -25.29
C LEU A 50 10.32 -5.07 -25.77
N ALA A 51 10.82 -4.99 -26.99
CA ALA A 51 11.26 -3.73 -27.59
C ALA A 51 10.01 -2.91 -28.05
N GLY A 52 10.01 -1.64 -27.68
CA GLY A 52 8.94 -0.71 -28.07
C GLY A 52 7.57 -1.03 -27.44
N ASP A 53 6.55 -0.34 -27.92
CA ASP A 53 5.16 -0.60 -27.54
C ASP A 53 4.65 -1.84 -28.25
N GLN A 54 4.20 -2.82 -27.48
CA GLN A 54 3.63 -4.06 -27.98
C GLN A 54 2.15 -4.10 -27.68
N SER A 55 1.33 -4.37 -28.68
CA SER A 55 -0.11 -4.57 -28.51
C SER A 55 -0.49 -6.00 -28.91
N PHE A 56 -1.46 -6.55 -28.20
CA PHE A 56 -2.15 -7.77 -28.55
C PHE A 56 -3.64 -7.45 -28.63
N ILE A 57 -4.17 -7.48 -29.83
CA ILE A 57 -5.60 -7.24 -30.09
C ILE A 57 -6.22 -8.59 -30.40
N SER A 58 -7.17 -9.01 -29.59
CA SER A 58 -8.00 -10.16 -29.89
C SER A 58 -9.26 -9.74 -30.62
N VAL A 59 -9.86 -10.69 -31.31
CA VAL A 59 -11.11 -10.53 -32.06
C VAL A 59 -12.21 -9.95 -31.16
N PRO A 60 -13.02 -8.99 -31.65
CA PRO A 60 -14.17 -8.50 -30.89
C PRO A 60 -15.08 -9.67 -30.51
N LEU A 61 -15.54 -9.69 -29.26
CA LEU A 61 -16.51 -10.68 -28.81
C LEU A 61 -17.80 -10.44 -29.59
N SER A 62 -18.22 -11.42 -30.39
CA SER A 62 -19.37 -11.29 -31.32
C SER A 62 -20.70 -10.93 -30.63
N PHE A 63 -20.83 -11.18 -29.33
CA PHE A 63 -22.01 -10.86 -28.53
C PHE A 63 -21.95 -9.45 -27.87
N ALA A 64 -20.81 -8.74 -27.97
CA ALA A 64 -20.63 -7.40 -27.42
C ALA A 64 -19.88 -6.54 -28.45
N PRO A 65 -20.55 -5.96 -29.44
CA PRO A 65 -19.92 -5.08 -30.41
C PRO A 65 -19.18 -3.94 -29.72
N GLY A 66 -17.88 -3.77 -30.03
CA GLY A 66 -17.00 -2.79 -29.41
C GLY A 66 -16.27 -3.24 -28.16
N TYR A 67 -16.53 -4.44 -27.63
CA TYR A 67 -15.74 -5.02 -26.56
C TYR A 67 -14.56 -5.80 -27.15
N LEU A 68 -13.37 -5.24 -27.02
CA LEU A 68 -12.14 -5.85 -27.52
C LEU A 68 -11.30 -6.31 -26.33
N ILE A 69 -10.73 -7.51 -26.39
CA ILE A 69 -9.61 -7.89 -25.55
C ILE A 69 -8.38 -7.21 -26.15
N ASP A 70 -8.15 -5.97 -25.75
CA ASP A 70 -7.01 -5.16 -26.15
C ASP A 70 -6.04 -5.07 -24.99
N LEU A 71 -4.86 -5.71 -25.12
CA LEU A 71 -3.78 -5.70 -24.16
C LEU A 71 -2.59 -4.98 -24.78
N ARG A 72 -2.08 -3.97 -24.09
CA ARG A 72 -0.94 -3.16 -24.52
C ARG A 72 0.12 -3.08 -23.46
N VAL A 73 1.37 -3.20 -23.87
CA VAL A 73 2.56 -2.94 -23.05
C VAL A 73 3.27 -1.72 -23.58
N ASP A 74 3.55 -0.79 -22.72
CA ASP A 74 4.32 0.42 -22.99
C ASP A 74 5.37 0.68 -21.89
N VAL A 75 6.04 1.81 -21.97
CA VAL A 75 7.11 2.19 -21.03
C VAL A 75 6.64 2.27 -19.59
N LEU A 76 5.39 2.71 -19.34
CA LEU A 76 4.86 2.89 -17.99
C LEU A 76 4.49 1.57 -17.34
N ASN A 77 3.77 0.67 -18.05
CA ASN A 77 3.19 -0.51 -17.41
C ASN A 77 4.12 -1.75 -17.37
N ARG A 78 5.08 -1.88 -18.29
CA ARG A 78 5.92 -3.09 -18.39
C ARG A 78 6.70 -3.42 -17.11
N PHE A 79 7.29 -2.42 -16.43
CA PHE A 79 7.99 -2.67 -15.19
C PHE A 79 7.04 -2.90 -14.01
N ILE A 80 5.86 -2.26 -14.02
CA ILE A 80 4.85 -2.43 -12.98
C ILE A 80 4.30 -3.86 -13.00
N VAL A 81 4.03 -4.43 -14.19
CA VAL A 81 3.61 -5.83 -14.37
C VAL A 81 4.66 -6.82 -13.81
N MET A 82 5.94 -6.56 -14.09
CA MET A 82 7.02 -7.38 -13.55
C MET A 82 7.04 -7.34 -12.01
N PHE A 83 6.93 -6.15 -11.41
CA PHE A 83 6.94 -6.02 -9.95
C PHE A 83 5.67 -6.59 -9.31
N ALA A 84 4.48 -6.41 -9.91
CA ALA A 84 3.24 -7.03 -9.43
C ALA A 84 3.36 -8.56 -9.39
N SER A 85 3.93 -9.16 -10.45
CA SER A 85 4.21 -10.59 -10.52
C SER A 85 5.28 -11.03 -9.51
N LEU A 86 6.32 -10.23 -9.28
CA LEU A 86 7.34 -10.47 -8.25
C LEU A 86 6.74 -10.50 -6.85
N PHE A 87 5.91 -9.51 -6.49
CA PHE A 87 5.23 -9.50 -5.19
C PHE A 87 4.32 -10.70 -5.05
N GLY A 88 3.57 -11.08 -6.10
CA GLY A 88 2.77 -12.30 -6.14
C GLY A 88 3.59 -13.55 -5.80
N LEU A 89 4.74 -13.72 -6.43
CA LEU A 89 5.65 -14.84 -6.18
C LEU A 89 6.20 -14.80 -4.74
N LEU A 90 6.74 -13.67 -4.31
CA LEU A 90 7.39 -13.58 -2.98
C LEU A 90 6.40 -13.81 -1.85
N VAL A 91 5.18 -13.25 -1.95
CA VAL A 91 4.14 -13.49 -0.95
C VAL A 91 3.65 -14.95 -1.00
N MET A 92 3.58 -15.57 -2.18
CA MET A 92 3.23 -16.98 -2.31
C MET A 92 4.26 -17.89 -1.62
N VAL A 93 5.57 -17.65 -1.84
CA VAL A 93 6.67 -18.38 -1.17
C VAL A 93 6.60 -18.19 0.36
N PHE A 94 6.36 -16.96 0.83
CA PHE A 94 6.17 -16.69 2.26
C PHE A 94 4.99 -17.47 2.83
N SER A 95 3.89 -17.54 2.09
CA SER A 95 2.64 -18.16 2.51
C SER A 95 2.77 -19.67 2.75
N VAL A 96 3.70 -20.35 2.09
CA VAL A 96 3.99 -21.78 2.33
C VAL A 96 4.31 -22.04 3.81
N GLY A 97 5.08 -21.15 4.44
CA GLY A 97 5.37 -21.25 5.87
C GLY A 97 4.31 -20.62 6.75
N TYR A 98 3.82 -19.43 6.37
CA TYR A 98 2.89 -18.64 7.17
C TYR A 98 1.48 -19.26 7.27
N MET A 99 0.99 -19.87 6.20
CA MET A 99 -0.33 -20.49 6.15
C MET A 99 -0.34 -21.96 6.58
N LYS A 100 0.83 -22.56 6.87
CA LYS A 100 0.93 -23.94 7.28
C LYS A 100 0.09 -24.24 8.53
N GLY A 101 -0.82 -25.21 8.40
CA GLY A 101 -1.72 -25.63 9.49
C GLY A 101 -2.93 -24.71 9.72
N LYS A 102 -3.10 -23.64 8.92
CA LYS A 102 -4.28 -22.79 8.94
C LYS A 102 -5.41 -23.39 8.09
N SER A 103 -6.65 -23.00 8.38
CA SER A 103 -7.83 -23.39 7.62
C SER A 103 -7.95 -22.64 6.28
N ARG A 104 -8.83 -23.13 5.40
CA ARG A 104 -9.25 -22.48 4.16
C ARG A 104 -8.14 -22.31 3.10
N LEU A 105 -7.09 -23.16 3.12
CA LEU A 105 -6.04 -23.17 2.10
C LEU A 105 -6.58 -23.42 0.68
N ARG A 106 -7.71 -24.17 0.59
CA ARG A 106 -8.39 -24.44 -0.68
C ARG A 106 -8.92 -23.18 -1.37
N GLU A 107 -9.20 -22.13 -0.61
CA GLU A 107 -9.70 -20.86 -1.11
C GLU A 107 -8.54 -19.85 -1.24
N TYR A 108 -7.62 -19.85 -0.30
CA TYR A 108 -6.53 -18.89 -0.20
C TYR A 108 -5.64 -18.87 -1.45
N TYR A 109 -5.05 -20.00 -1.84
CA TYR A 109 -4.10 -20.06 -2.97
C TYR A 109 -4.75 -19.75 -4.33
N PRO A 110 -5.95 -20.28 -4.65
CA PRO A 110 -6.68 -19.87 -5.84
C PRO A 110 -6.93 -18.37 -5.92
N TYR A 111 -7.45 -17.76 -4.84
CA TYR A 111 -7.72 -16.33 -4.83
C TYR A 111 -6.44 -15.49 -5.02
N MET A 112 -5.33 -15.91 -4.42
CA MET A 112 -4.03 -15.25 -4.60
C MET A 112 -3.59 -15.25 -6.08
N LEU A 113 -3.70 -16.40 -6.76
CA LEU A 113 -3.36 -16.50 -8.20
C LEU A 113 -4.26 -15.64 -9.07
N ILE A 114 -5.58 -15.72 -8.85
CA ILE A 114 -6.56 -14.92 -9.58
C ILE A 114 -6.28 -13.42 -9.39
N THR A 115 -5.93 -13.00 -8.15
CA THR A 115 -5.58 -11.62 -7.84
C THR A 115 -4.38 -11.14 -8.66
N VAL A 116 -3.31 -11.93 -8.74
CA VAL A 116 -2.10 -11.56 -9.51
C VAL A 116 -2.43 -11.44 -10.99
N GLY A 117 -3.19 -12.40 -11.53
CA GLY A 117 -3.60 -12.35 -12.95
C GLY A 117 -4.53 -11.19 -13.27
N ALA A 118 -5.48 -10.90 -12.38
CA ALA A 118 -6.38 -9.76 -12.54
C ALA A 118 -5.64 -8.42 -12.45
N ALA A 119 -4.66 -8.31 -11.54
CA ALA A 119 -3.81 -7.13 -11.42
C ALA A 119 -2.98 -6.91 -12.69
N ASN A 120 -2.33 -7.96 -13.20
CA ASN A 120 -1.62 -7.90 -14.47
C ASN A 120 -2.55 -7.53 -15.63
N GLY A 121 -3.78 -8.08 -15.65
CA GLY A 121 -4.79 -7.75 -16.65
C GLY A 121 -5.19 -6.27 -16.62
N ALA A 122 -5.41 -5.70 -15.44
CA ALA A 122 -5.71 -4.27 -15.29
C ALA A 122 -4.53 -3.39 -15.75
N LEU A 123 -3.29 -3.79 -15.42
CA LEU A 123 -2.09 -3.03 -15.81
C LEU A 123 -1.87 -2.97 -17.33
N VAL A 124 -2.23 -4.03 -18.06
CA VAL A 124 -2.02 -4.11 -19.51
C VAL A 124 -3.27 -3.89 -20.35
N ALA A 125 -4.43 -3.68 -19.72
CA ALA A 125 -5.66 -3.36 -20.44
C ALA A 125 -5.52 -2.01 -21.16
N ASN A 126 -5.80 -1.98 -22.46
CA ASN A 126 -5.87 -0.76 -23.27
C ASN A 126 -7.32 -0.34 -23.58
N ASN A 127 -8.28 -1.13 -23.12
CA ASN A 127 -9.71 -0.83 -23.24
C ASN A 127 -10.29 -0.55 -21.84
N TRP A 128 -11.04 0.54 -21.69
CA TRP A 128 -11.62 0.96 -20.41
C TRP A 128 -12.54 -0.08 -19.78
N LEU A 129 -13.36 -0.78 -20.57
CA LEU A 129 -14.26 -1.82 -20.04
C LEU A 129 -13.47 -3.05 -19.58
N LEU A 130 -12.45 -3.44 -20.34
CA LEU A 130 -11.54 -4.53 -19.94
C LEU A 130 -10.79 -4.18 -18.66
N PHE A 131 -10.29 -2.93 -18.55
CA PHE A 131 -9.66 -2.40 -17.34
C PHE A 131 -10.60 -2.51 -16.13
N ILE A 132 -11.85 -2.02 -16.25
CA ILE A 132 -12.86 -2.08 -15.19
C ILE A 132 -13.16 -3.53 -14.81
N GLY A 133 -13.23 -4.45 -15.76
CA GLY A 133 -13.45 -5.87 -15.50
C GLY A 133 -12.36 -6.49 -14.62
N PHE A 134 -11.08 -6.29 -14.96
CA PHE A 134 -9.96 -6.77 -14.15
C PHE A 134 -9.83 -6.03 -12.82
N TRP A 135 -10.04 -4.72 -12.81
CA TRP A 135 -10.04 -3.89 -11.61
C TRP A 135 -11.09 -4.35 -10.59
N GLY A 136 -12.32 -4.64 -11.03
CA GLY A 136 -13.38 -5.19 -10.23
C GLY A 136 -13.09 -6.62 -9.74
N LEU A 137 -12.42 -7.44 -10.57
CA LEU A 137 -11.99 -8.79 -10.14
C LEU A 137 -10.97 -8.72 -9.00
N VAL A 138 -10.05 -7.74 -9.00
CA VAL A 138 -9.15 -7.49 -7.85
C VAL A 138 -9.95 -7.12 -6.60
N LEU A 139 -11.01 -6.30 -6.70
CA LEU A 139 -11.88 -5.97 -5.57
C LEU A 139 -12.58 -7.21 -5.00
N VAL A 140 -13.14 -8.05 -5.88
CA VAL A 140 -13.80 -9.30 -5.47
C VAL A 140 -12.82 -10.22 -4.74
N THR A 141 -11.62 -10.41 -5.29
CA THR A 141 -10.61 -11.26 -4.63
C THR A 141 -10.07 -10.66 -3.34
N LEU A 142 -9.97 -9.33 -3.22
CA LEU A 142 -9.63 -8.63 -1.97
C LEU A 142 -10.68 -8.94 -0.89
N PHE A 143 -11.96 -8.82 -1.21
CA PHE A 143 -13.05 -9.18 -0.30
C PHE A 143 -12.93 -10.65 0.14
N LEU A 144 -12.80 -11.59 -0.81
CA LEU A 144 -12.70 -13.02 -0.54
C LEU A 144 -11.47 -13.37 0.30
N LEU A 145 -10.31 -12.80 0.01
CA LEU A 145 -9.07 -12.99 0.77
C LEU A 145 -9.17 -12.40 2.19
N THR A 146 -9.87 -11.28 2.36
CA THR A 146 -10.14 -10.72 3.70
C THR A 146 -10.98 -11.66 4.54
N THR A 147 -11.99 -12.34 3.93
CA THR A 147 -12.85 -13.31 4.65
C THR A 147 -12.12 -14.56 5.13
N ILE A 148 -10.88 -14.83 4.68
CA ILE A 148 -10.05 -15.93 5.20
C ILE A 148 -9.80 -15.76 6.70
N GLY A 149 -9.65 -14.51 7.15
CA GLY A 149 -9.44 -14.17 8.55
C GLY A 149 -8.00 -14.38 9.03
N THR A 150 -7.68 -13.80 10.17
CA THR A 150 -6.38 -13.94 10.83
C THR A 150 -6.53 -14.41 12.28
N VAL A 151 -5.41 -14.79 12.90
CA VAL A 151 -5.37 -15.21 14.30
C VAL A 151 -5.91 -14.10 15.21
N GLY A 152 -6.80 -14.44 16.12
CA GLY A 152 -7.40 -13.50 17.09
C GLY A 152 -8.56 -12.65 16.55
N ALA A 153 -8.85 -12.66 15.25
CA ALA A 153 -10.00 -11.95 14.71
C ALA A 153 -11.28 -12.78 14.82
N THR A 154 -12.36 -12.18 15.34
CA THR A 154 -13.66 -12.85 15.39
C THR A 154 -14.30 -12.88 13.99
N PRO A 155 -15.12 -13.92 13.66
CA PRO A 155 -15.82 -13.99 12.37
C PRO A 155 -16.64 -12.72 12.06
N ALA A 156 -17.28 -12.14 13.07
CA ALA A 156 -18.05 -10.90 12.91
C ALA A 156 -17.16 -9.72 12.49
N LYS A 157 -15.99 -9.57 13.12
CA LYS A 157 -15.00 -8.52 12.77
C LYS A 157 -14.45 -8.72 11.37
N VAL A 158 -14.15 -9.97 10.99
CA VAL A 158 -13.67 -10.32 9.65
C VAL A 158 -14.69 -9.94 8.58
N MET A 159 -15.96 -10.31 8.77
CA MET A 159 -17.03 -9.98 7.82
C MET A 159 -17.32 -8.47 7.76
N ALA A 160 -17.31 -7.79 8.91
CA ALA A 160 -17.49 -6.33 8.94
C ALA A 160 -16.39 -5.60 8.18
N SER A 161 -15.13 -6.01 8.36
CA SER A 161 -13.98 -5.44 7.65
C SER A 161 -14.01 -5.72 6.14
N ALA A 162 -14.32 -6.96 5.75
CA ALA A 162 -14.48 -7.33 4.35
C ALA A 162 -15.63 -6.54 3.71
N GLY A 163 -16.76 -6.42 4.39
CA GLY A 163 -17.92 -5.63 3.94
C GLY A 163 -17.60 -4.14 3.80
N LYS A 164 -16.89 -3.55 4.77
CA LYS A 164 -16.45 -2.15 4.70
C LYS A 164 -15.54 -1.90 3.50
N SER A 165 -14.57 -2.79 3.26
CA SER A 165 -13.69 -2.71 2.09
C SER A 165 -14.49 -2.77 0.78
N MET A 166 -15.45 -3.71 0.68
CA MET A 166 -16.30 -3.86 -0.49
C MET A 166 -17.17 -2.63 -0.75
N VAL A 167 -17.72 -2.02 0.29
CA VAL A 167 -18.59 -0.83 0.18
C VAL A 167 -17.77 0.39 -0.26
N ILE A 168 -16.62 0.67 0.38
CA ILE A 168 -15.82 1.86 0.08
C ILE A 168 -15.23 1.76 -1.33
N LEU A 169 -14.58 0.63 -1.65
CA LEU A 169 -13.96 0.43 -2.95
C LEU A 169 -15.01 0.30 -4.05
N GLY A 170 -16.12 -0.42 -3.80
CA GLY A 170 -17.21 -0.57 -4.77
C GLY A 170 -17.92 0.75 -5.09
N ALA A 171 -18.12 1.63 -4.09
CA ALA A 171 -18.66 2.97 -4.34
C ALA A 171 -17.70 3.83 -5.20
N ALA A 172 -16.39 3.72 -4.95
CA ALA A 172 -15.39 4.39 -5.77
C ALA A 172 -15.27 3.79 -7.18
N ASP A 173 -15.46 2.48 -7.33
CA ASP A 173 -15.48 1.81 -8.62
C ASP A 173 -16.72 2.22 -9.43
N LEU A 174 -17.88 2.45 -8.78
CA LEU A 174 -19.04 3.04 -9.45
C LEU A 174 -18.75 4.46 -9.96
N ALA A 175 -18.06 5.29 -9.15
CA ALA A 175 -17.63 6.61 -9.60
C ALA A 175 -16.69 6.51 -10.81
N LEU A 176 -15.73 5.56 -10.77
CA LEU A 176 -14.84 5.29 -11.91
C LEU A 176 -15.62 4.91 -13.16
N ILE A 177 -16.61 4.02 -13.07
CA ILE A 177 -17.47 3.62 -14.21
C ILE A 177 -18.18 4.83 -14.80
N VAL A 178 -18.78 5.69 -13.96
CA VAL A 178 -19.45 6.92 -14.42
C VAL A 178 -18.44 7.86 -15.08
N GLY A 179 -17.24 8.03 -14.48
CA GLY A 179 -16.18 8.84 -15.05
C GLY A 179 -15.72 8.37 -16.43
N VAL A 180 -15.57 7.05 -16.61
CA VAL A 180 -15.27 6.43 -17.92
C VAL A 180 -16.41 6.65 -18.91
N GLY A 181 -17.67 6.58 -18.47
CA GLY A 181 -18.83 6.93 -19.30
C GLY A 181 -18.76 8.38 -19.79
N LEU A 182 -18.39 9.33 -18.93
CA LEU A 182 -18.20 10.74 -19.33
C LEU A 182 -17.01 10.93 -20.29
N ILE A 183 -15.95 10.17 -20.15
CA ILE A 183 -14.83 10.14 -21.10
C ILE A 183 -15.35 9.66 -22.46
N TYR A 184 -16.06 8.53 -22.49
CA TYR A 184 -16.61 7.97 -23.73
C TYR A 184 -17.56 8.95 -24.45
N LEU A 185 -18.44 9.64 -23.72
CA LEU A 185 -19.33 10.64 -24.29
C LEU A 185 -18.58 11.81 -24.96
N GLN A 186 -17.37 12.12 -24.51
CA GLN A 186 -16.57 13.21 -25.07
C GLN A 186 -15.63 12.77 -26.20
N THR A 187 -15.15 11.52 -26.17
CA THR A 187 -14.13 11.02 -27.10
C THR A 187 -14.69 10.08 -28.17
N GLY A 188 -15.82 9.41 -27.88
CA GLY A 188 -16.38 8.35 -28.72
C GLY A 188 -15.57 7.05 -28.74
N THR A 189 -14.46 6.95 -27.98
CA THR A 189 -13.59 5.77 -27.91
C THR A 189 -13.50 5.17 -26.52
N LEU A 190 -13.39 3.85 -26.46
CA LEU A 190 -13.09 3.09 -25.24
C LEU A 190 -11.60 2.67 -25.18
N THR A 191 -10.82 2.98 -26.18
CA THR A 191 -9.37 2.68 -26.23
C THR A 191 -8.62 3.69 -25.38
N MET A 192 -7.93 3.23 -24.33
CA MET A 192 -7.24 4.12 -23.38
C MET A 192 -6.15 4.94 -24.06
N SER A 193 -5.38 4.33 -24.97
CA SER A 193 -4.28 5.00 -25.70
C SER A 193 -4.73 6.03 -26.73
N GLU A 194 -6.00 6.03 -27.11
CA GLU A 194 -6.59 7.02 -28.02
C GLU A 194 -7.34 8.12 -27.29
N THR A 195 -7.48 7.98 -25.96
CA THR A 195 -8.19 8.95 -25.13
C THR A 195 -7.25 10.09 -24.77
N SER A 196 -7.58 11.30 -25.21
CA SER A 196 -6.88 12.53 -24.81
C SER A 196 -7.89 13.67 -24.71
N LEU A 197 -7.96 14.31 -23.55
CA LEU A 197 -8.93 15.35 -23.22
C LEU A 197 -8.25 16.54 -22.52
N PRO A 198 -8.49 17.78 -22.97
CA PRO A 198 -8.17 18.92 -22.15
C PRO A 198 -9.07 18.93 -20.90
N ALA A 199 -8.48 19.10 -19.72
CA ALA A 199 -9.24 19.22 -18.47
C ALA A 199 -9.90 20.62 -18.36
N SER A 200 -10.69 20.97 -19.37
CA SER A 200 -11.43 22.22 -19.49
C SER A 200 -12.93 21.92 -19.61
N GLY A 201 -13.73 22.71 -18.90
CA GLY A 201 -15.17 22.48 -18.84
C GLY A 201 -15.60 21.48 -17.75
N ALA A 202 -16.86 21.62 -17.32
CA ALA A 202 -17.40 20.89 -16.16
C ALA A 202 -17.39 19.36 -16.37
N MET A 203 -17.69 18.88 -17.58
CA MET A 203 -17.78 17.45 -17.88
C MET A 203 -16.41 16.77 -17.84
N ALA A 204 -15.36 17.39 -18.40
CA ALA A 204 -14.00 16.84 -18.36
C ALA A 204 -13.42 16.84 -16.94
N ILE A 205 -13.67 17.92 -16.17
CA ILE A 205 -13.27 17.99 -14.75
C ILE A 205 -14.02 16.92 -13.94
N ALA A 206 -15.32 16.76 -14.15
CA ALA A 206 -16.11 15.72 -13.48
C ALA A 206 -15.60 14.31 -13.82
N ALA A 207 -15.29 14.04 -15.08
CA ALA A 207 -14.72 12.77 -15.53
C ALA A 207 -13.38 12.49 -14.83
N PHE A 208 -12.46 13.47 -14.81
CA PHE A 208 -11.19 13.37 -14.11
C PHE A 208 -11.39 13.04 -12.62
N VAL A 209 -12.22 13.82 -11.92
CA VAL A 209 -12.44 13.65 -10.46
C VAL A 209 -13.05 12.30 -10.15
N LEU A 210 -14.00 11.82 -10.94
CA LEU A 210 -14.66 10.53 -10.73
C LEU A 210 -13.71 9.36 -10.94
N VAL A 211 -12.88 9.38 -11.98
CA VAL A 211 -11.87 8.33 -12.20
C VAL A 211 -10.74 8.43 -11.16
N MET A 212 -10.33 9.65 -10.80
CA MET A 212 -9.37 9.89 -9.72
C MET A 212 -9.86 9.31 -8.39
N LEU A 213 -11.17 9.43 -8.05
CA LEU A 213 -11.73 8.82 -6.84
C LEU A 213 -11.54 7.30 -6.83
N GLY A 214 -11.74 6.61 -7.95
CA GLY A 214 -11.41 5.19 -8.08
C GLY A 214 -9.93 4.92 -7.80
N ALA A 215 -9.04 5.68 -8.41
CA ALA A 215 -7.58 5.54 -8.26
C ALA A 215 -7.11 5.74 -6.82
N ILE A 216 -7.54 6.85 -6.17
CA ILE A 216 -7.13 7.16 -4.80
C ILE A 216 -7.78 6.23 -3.76
N SER A 217 -8.98 5.72 -4.01
CA SER A 217 -9.63 4.73 -3.16
C SER A 217 -8.86 3.41 -3.14
N LYS A 218 -8.50 2.89 -4.33
CA LYS A 218 -7.71 1.66 -4.47
C LYS A 218 -6.34 1.81 -3.83
N SER A 219 -5.64 2.91 -4.08
CA SER A 219 -4.35 3.18 -3.44
C SER A 219 -4.49 3.47 -1.94
N GLY A 220 -5.65 3.91 -1.46
CA GLY A 220 -5.95 4.19 -0.07
C GLY A 220 -5.50 5.58 0.39
N ALA A 221 -5.59 6.61 -0.47
CA ALA A 221 -5.44 7.99 -0.04
C ALA A 221 -6.71 8.49 0.68
N MET A 222 -6.54 9.51 1.52
CA MET A 222 -7.68 10.16 2.17
C MET A 222 -8.53 10.90 1.13
N PRO A 223 -9.85 10.89 1.29
CA PRO A 223 -10.63 10.39 2.43
C PRO A 223 -11.02 8.89 2.35
N MET A 224 -10.68 8.19 1.26
CA MET A 224 -11.13 6.82 0.95
C MET A 224 -10.29 5.71 1.61
N HIS A 225 -9.56 5.99 2.68
CA HIS A 225 -8.50 5.14 3.25
C HIS A 225 -8.97 4.13 4.30
N SER A 226 -10.14 4.33 4.93
CA SER A 226 -10.49 3.70 6.21
C SER A 226 -10.70 2.17 6.15
N TRP A 227 -10.78 1.59 4.94
CA TRP A 227 -10.84 0.14 4.75
C TRP A 227 -9.50 -0.56 5.07
N ILE A 228 -8.35 0.11 4.91
CA ILE A 228 -7.02 -0.51 5.08
C ILE A 228 -6.72 -0.83 6.55
N PRO A 229 -6.92 0.07 7.54
CA PRO A 229 -6.69 -0.24 8.94
C PRO A 229 -7.57 -1.37 9.47
N ASP A 230 -8.84 -1.41 9.08
CA ASP A 230 -9.77 -2.46 9.51
C ASP A 230 -9.38 -3.82 8.88
N MET A 231 -8.98 -3.80 7.60
CA MET A 231 -8.47 -5.00 6.95
C MET A 231 -7.19 -5.52 7.61
N ALA A 232 -6.31 -4.65 8.11
CA ALA A 232 -5.09 -5.05 8.82
C ALA A 232 -5.37 -5.86 10.09
N GLU A 233 -6.49 -5.59 10.77
CA GLU A 233 -6.90 -6.35 11.95
C GLU A 233 -7.65 -7.65 11.62
N ALA A 234 -8.14 -7.80 10.40
CA ALA A 234 -9.03 -8.89 9.99
C ALA A 234 -8.38 -9.89 9.04
N ALA A 235 -7.62 -9.43 8.06
CA ALA A 235 -7.04 -10.26 7.01
C ALA A 235 -5.73 -10.93 7.44
N PRO A 236 -5.34 -12.06 6.81
CA PRO A 236 -3.99 -12.61 6.97
C PRO A 236 -2.92 -11.58 6.59
N THR A 237 -1.81 -11.55 7.35
CA THR A 237 -0.75 -10.56 7.10
C THR A 237 -0.09 -10.73 5.73
N SER A 238 -0.08 -11.94 5.17
CA SER A 238 0.35 -12.19 3.78
C SER A 238 -0.57 -11.51 2.74
N VAL A 239 -1.88 -11.46 3.00
CA VAL A 239 -2.83 -10.72 2.16
C VAL A 239 -2.59 -9.21 2.24
N MET A 240 -2.29 -8.70 3.44
CA MET A 240 -1.90 -7.30 3.63
C MET A 240 -0.62 -6.94 2.88
N ALA A 241 0.35 -7.86 2.80
CA ALA A 241 1.59 -7.68 2.05
C ALA A 241 1.36 -7.67 0.53
N LEU A 242 0.42 -8.48 0.01
CA LEU A 242 0.13 -8.56 -1.42
C LEU A 242 -0.77 -7.41 -1.90
N LEU A 243 -1.89 -7.15 -1.23
CA LEU A 243 -2.93 -6.22 -1.71
C LEU A 243 -2.65 -4.80 -1.21
N PRO A 244 -2.94 -4.39 0.04
CA PRO A 244 -2.79 -3.01 0.45
C PRO A 244 -1.35 -2.49 0.42
N ALA A 245 -0.33 -3.36 0.57
CA ALA A 245 1.06 -2.94 0.56
C ALA A 245 1.63 -2.77 -0.85
N SER A 246 1.24 -3.63 -1.80
CA SER A 246 1.81 -3.64 -3.16
C SER A 246 0.76 -3.49 -4.25
N ILE A 247 -0.03 -4.50 -4.60
CA ILE A 247 -0.88 -4.51 -5.80
C ILE A 247 -1.86 -3.33 -5.86
N ASP A 248 -2.59 -3.04 -4.79
CA ASP A 248 -3.55 -1.94 -4.78
C ASP A 248 -2.88 -0.57 -4.94
N LYS A 249 -1.65 -0.41 -4.40
CA LYS A 249 -0.85 0.80 -4.61
C LYS A 249 -0.39 0.92 -6.06
N LEU A 250 0.15 -0.18 -6.61
CA LEU A 250 0.59 -0.23 -8.00
C LEU A 250 -0.56 0.13 -8.95
N LEU A 251 -1.73 -0.49 -8.77
CA LEU A 251 -2.91 -0.26 -9.60
C LEU A 251 -3.46 1.16 -9.46
N GLY A 252 -3.66 1.63 -8.22
CA GLY A 252 -4.28 2.94 -7.99
C GLY A 252 -3.38 4.08 -8.47
N ILE A 253 -2.07 4.03 -8.20
CA ILE A 253 -1.13 5.05 -8.64
C ILE A 253 -0.84 4.95 -10.15
N TYR A 254 -0.83 3.72 -10.70
CA TYR A 254 -0.78 3.52 -12.15
C TYR A 254 -1.94 4.24 -12.85
N LEU A 255 -3.18 4.01 -12.40
CA LEU A 255 -4.34 4.68 -12.99
C LEU A 255 -4.23 6.21 -12.85
N LEU A 256 -3.84 6.72 -11.67
CA LEU A 256 -3.65 8.15 -11.47
C LEU A 256 -2.59 8.72 -12.42
N SER A 257 -1.48 7.99 -12.63
CA SER A 257 -0.42 8.40 -13.55
C SER A 257 -0.90 8.39 -15.00
N ARG A 258 -1.69 7.38 -15.43
CA ARG A 258 -2.34 7.37 -16.75
C ARG A 258 -3.23 8.58 -16.95
N LEU A 259 -4.03 8.96 -15.94
CA LEU A 259 -4.89 10.13 -16.04
C LEU A 259 -4.10 11.41 -16.29
N VAL A 260 -2.96 11.58 -15.62
CA VAL A 260 -2.17 12.82 -15.67
C VAL A 260 -1.22 12.86 -16.87
N LEU A 261 -0.69 11.71 -17.30
CA LEU A 261 0.30 11.65 -18.37
C LEU A 261 -0.34 11.49 -19.75
N ASP A 262 -1.41 10.69 -19.85
CA ASP A 262 -1.90 10.24 -21.14
C ASP A 262 -3.33 10.75 -21.44
N VAL A 263 -4.23 10.72 -20.44
CA VAL A 263 -5.67 10.93 -20.68
C VAL A 263 -6.08 12.39 -20.59
N PHE A 264 -5.58 13.13 -19.60
CA PHE A 264 -5.97 14.52 -19.38
C PHE A 264 -4.79 15.49 -19.38
N ALA A 265 -4.90 16.54 -20.16
CA ALA A 265 -4.04 17.73 -19.97
C ALA A 265 -4.60 18.49 -18.76
N ILE A 266 -4.09 18.17 -17.55
CA ILE A 266 -4.60 18.73 -16.30
C ILE A 266 -4.17 20.19 -16.11
N ASN A 267 -5.04 20.96 -15.46
CA ASN A 267 -4.83 22.35 -15.16
C ASN A 267 -4.32 22.58 -13.71
N PHE A 268 -3.98 23.83 -13.41
CA PHE A 268 -3.52 24.24 -12.08
C PHE A 268 -4.46 23.79 -10.94
N GLY A 269 -5.79 23.90 -11.12
CA GLY A 269 -6.76 23.55 -10.07
C GLY A 269 -6.75 22.07 -9.72
N LEU A 270 -6.60 21.19 -10.73
CA LEU A 270 -6.50 19.75 -10.52
C LEU A 270 -5.15 19.34 -9.92
N ASN A 271 -4.06 19.99 -10.34
CA ASN A 271 -2.76 19.80 -9.69
C ASN A 271 -2.82 20.17 -8.21
N LEU A 272 -3.39 21.33 -7.88
CA LEU A 272 -3.57 21.78 -6.50
C LEU A 272 -4.44 20.82 -5.69
N LEU A 273 -5.52 20.30 -6.27
CA LEU A 273 -6.38 19.28 -5.64
C LEU A 273 -5.59 18.04 -5.26
N LEU A 274 -4.77 17.51 -6.17
CA LEU A 274 -3.90 16.35 -5.91
C LEU A 274 -2.87 16.67 -4.81
N MET A 275 -2.24 17.84 -4.84
CA MET A 275 -1.29 18.26 -3.81
C MET A 275 -1.94 18.35 -2.42
N ILE A 276 -3.15 18.89 -2.32
CA ILE A 276 -3.90 18.97 -1.06
C ILE A 276 -4.23 17.57 -0.55
N ILE A 277 -4.78 16.70 -1.40
CA ILE A 277 -5.08 15.29 -1.03
C ILE A 277 -3.81 14.60 -0.56
N GLY A 278 -2.70 14.76 -1.26
CA GLY A 278 -1.42 14.18 -0.91
C GLY A 278 -0.92 14.65 0.46
N ALA A 279 -0.86 15.95 0.68
CA ALA A 279 -0.34 16.54 1.93
C ALA A 279 -1.21 16.19 3.14
N VAL A 280 -2.53 16.27 3.02
CA VAL A 280 -3.48 15.85 4.08
C VAL A 280 -3.29 14.36 4.39
N THR A 281 -3.15 13.52 3.37
CA THR A 281 -2.93 12.08 3.54
C THR A 281 -1.60 11.79 4.26
N ILE A 282 -0.52 12.51 3.92
CA ILE A 282 0.78 12.35 4.59
C ILE A 282 0.65 12.61 6.09
N VAL A 283 0.18 13.83 6.44
CA VAL A 283 0.21 14.31 7.82
C VAL A 283 -0.81 13.57 8.69
N ALA A 284 -2.06 13.50 8.24
CA ALA A 284 -3.10 12.88 9.05
C ALA A 284 -2.82 11.38 9.30
N ALA A 285 -2.42 10.63 8.26
CA ALA A 285 -2.18 9.20 8.43
C ALA A 285 -0.93 8.90 9.28
N VAL A 286 0.15 9.70 9.20
CA VAL A 286 1.32 9.47 10.06
C VAL A 286 1.02 9.77 11.51
N VAL A 287 0.25 10.82 11.81
CA VAL A 287 -0.20 11.14 13.16
C VAL A 287 -1.06 9.99 13.71
N MET A 288 -2.01 9.49 12.93
CA MET A 288 -2.82 8.31 13.33
C MET A 288 -1.97 7.05 13.54
N ALA A 289 -0.90 6.85 12.77
CA ALA A 289 0.03 5.72 12.94
C ALA A 289 0.76 5.76 14.29
N MET A 290 1.13 6.96 14.75
CA MET A 290 1.87 7.13 16.01
C MET A 290 1.09 6.67 17.24
N ASP A 291 -0.24 6.77 17.21
CA ASP A 291 -1.13 6.37 18.30
C ASP A 291 -1.44 4.85 18.31
N GLN A 292 -1.08 4.11 17.27
CA GLN A 292 -1.44 2.70 17.19
C GLN A 292 -0.60 1.80 18.12
N HIS A 293 -1.28 0.82 18.73
CA HIS A 293 -0.69 -0.19 19.62
C HIS A 293 -0.64 -1.60 18.96
N ASP A 294 -1.27 -1.77 17.80
CA ASP A 294 -1.17 -2.98 16.98
C ASP A 294 -0.17 -2.77 15.86
N PHE A 295 0.79 -3.69 15.69
CA PHE A 295 1.87 -3.56 14.70
C PHE A 295 1.33 -3.50 13.27
N ARG A 296 0.33 -4.33 12.92
CA ARG A 296 -0.24 -4.37 11.56
C ARG A 296 -1.07 -3.13 11.25
N LYS A 297 -1.82 -2.64 12.25
CA LYS A 297 -2.62 -1.43 12.13
C LYS A 297 -1.73 -0.18 11.99
N LEU A 298 -0.65 -0.11 12.75
CA LEU A 298 0.39 0.93 12.60
C LEU A 298 0.96 0.92 11.17
N LEU A 299 1.32 -0.25 10.64
CA LEU A 299 1.80 -0.40 9.28
C LEU A 299 0.75 0.05 8.26
N SER A 300 -0.54 -0.17 8.51
CA SER A 300 -1.62 0.24 7.61
C SER A 300 -1.73 1.76 7.48
N PHE A 301 -1.65 2.51 8.58
CA PHE A 301 -1.64 3.97 8.54
C PHE A 301 -0.39 4.53 7.85
N HIS A 302 0.77 3.89 8.05
CA HIS A 302 1.95 4.23 7.27
C HIS A 302 1.81 3.88 5.79
N ALA A 303 1.06 2.83 5.43
CA ALA A 303 0.77 2.55 4.02
C ALA A 303 -0.08 3.65 3.38
N ILE A 304 -1.01 4.24 4.14
CA ILE A 304 -1.82 5.38 3.72
C ILE A 304 -0.95 6.64 3.59
N SER A 305 -0.17 6.97 4.62
CA SER A 305 0.71 8.15 4.60
C SER A 305 1.67 8.15 3.39
N GLN A 306 2.24 7.00 3.04
CA GLN A 306 3.15 6.92 1.89
C GLN A 306 2.44 7.12 0.54
N VAL A 307 1.15 6.77 0.41
CA VAL A 307 0.36 7.13 -0.78
C VAL A 307 0.26 8.64 -0.94
N GLY A 308 0.19 9.36 0.17
CA GLY A 308 0.20 10.83 0.14
C GLY A 308 1.42 11.40 -0.61
N TYR A 309 2.62 10.82 -0.44
CA TYR A 309 3.81 11.24 -1.20
C TYR A 309 3.69 10.96 -2.70
N MET A 310 3.07 9.84 -3.08
CA MET A 310 2.85 9.48 -4.49
C MET A 310 1.90 10.48 -5.15
N VAL A 311 0.75 10.72 -4.51
CA VAL A 311 -0.26 11.66 -5.01
C VAL A 311 0.27 13.09 -5.02
N LEU A 312 1.02 13.50 -3.99
CA LEU A 312 1.66 14.81 -3.90
C LEU A 312 2.68 15.01 -5.03
N GLY A 313 3.55 14.01 -5.26
CA GLY A 313 4.55 14.06 -6.33
C GLY A 313 3.91 14.19 -7.71
N ILE A 314 2.89 13.38 -8.01
CA ILE A 314 2.13 13.46 -9.27
C ILE A 314 1.42 14.81 -9.39
N GLY A 315 0.84 15.30 -8.29
CA GLY A 315 0.13 16.57 -8.22
C GLY A 315 1.00 17.82 -8.46
N THR A 316 2.33 17.73 -8.36
CA THR A 316 3.23 18.86 -8.72
C THR A 316 3.11 19.25 -10.19
N GLY A 317 2.74 18.30 -11.07
CA GLY A 317 2.73 18.48 -12.52
C GLY A 317 4.14 18.62 -13.14
N THR A 318 5.21 18.55 -12.34
CA THR A 318 6.59 18.59 -12.85
C THR A 318 7.09 17.20 -13.19
N ALA A 319 7.96 17.07 -14.19
CA ALA A 319 8.47 15.76 -14.60
C ALA A 319 9.22 15.05 -13.46
N ILE A 320 10.04 15.79 -12.67
CA ILE A 320 10.77 15.22 -11.54
C ILE A 320 9.84 14.82 -10.38
N GLY A 321 8.78 15.59 -10.13
CA GLY A 321 7.79 15.26 -9.10
C GLY A 321 6.96 14.03 -9.46
N ILE A 322 6.51 13.92 -10.72
CA ILE A 322 5.80 12.74 -11.22
C ILE A 322 6.71 11.51 -11.18
N ALA A 323 7.97 11.64 -11.65
CA ALA A 323 8.97 10.57 -11.53
C ALA A 323 9.19 10.15 -10.07
N GLY A 324 9.27 11.13 -9.15
CA GLY A 324 9.37 10.91 -7.71
C GLY A 324 8.18 10.14 -7.16
N GLY A 325 6.96 10.50 -7.56
CA GLY A 325 5.72 9.81 -7.19
C GLY A 325 5.67 8.36 -7.67
N LEU A 326 6.02 8.10 -8.94
CA LEU A 326 6.11 6.77 -9.54
C LEU A 326 7.21 5.92 -8.88
N PHE A 327 8.40 6.49 -8.68
CA PHE A 327 9.48 5.79 -8.01
C PHE A 327 9.15 5.50 -6.55
N HIS A 328 8.41 6.40 -5.89
CA HIS A 328 7.94 6.18 -4.53
C HIS A 328 6.88 5.08 -4.46
N MET A 329 6.01 4.95 -5.45
CA MET A 329 5.06 3.83 -5.58
C MET A 329 5.80 2.49 -5.59
N LEU A 330 6.83 2.35 -6.42
CA LEU A 330 7.63 1.13 -6.52
C LEU A 330 8.38 0.85 -5.21
N ASN A 331 9.08 1.85 -4.69
CA ASN A 331 9.84 1.74 -3.44
C ASN A 331 8.93 1.39 -2.25
N ASN A 332 7.75 2.01 -2.19
CA ASN A 332 6.75 1.69 -1.16
C ASN A 332 6.32 0.23 -1.25
N ALA A 333 5.99 -0.28 -2.43
CA ALA A 333 5.59 -1.67 -2.59
C ALA A 333 6.68 -2.63 -2.07
N ILE A 334 7.97 -2.31 -2.31
CA ILE A 334 9.11 -3.11 -1.84
C ILE A 334 9.22 -3.09 -0.31
N TYR A 335 9.43 -1.91 0.31
CA TYR A 335 9.66 -1.87 1.75
C TYR A 335 8.39 -2.16 2.56
N LYS A 336 7.20 -1.84 2.06
CA LYS A 336 5.97 -2.07 2.78
C LYS A 336 5.57 -3.55 2.80
N SER A 337 5.74 -4.27 1.69
CA SER A 337 5.58 -5.73 1.68
C SER A 337 6.58 -6.40 2.61
N CYS A 338 7.86 -5.95 2.63
CA CYS A 338 8.86 -6.43 3.57
C CYS A 338 8.40 -6.25 5.04
N LEU A 339 7.92 -5.06 5.39
CA LEU A 339 7.43 -4.75 6.73
C LEU A 339 6.23 -5.61 7.15
N TYR A 340 5.25 -5.82 6.26
CA TYR A 340 4.13 -6.71 6.56
C TYR A 340 4.56 -8.17 6.68
N LEU A 341 5.46 -8.65 5.82
CA LEU A 341 5.97 -10.01 5.93
C LEU A 341 6.78 -10.22 7.22
N THR A 342 7.55 -9.21 7.67
CA THR A 342 8.24 -9.28 8.98
C THR A 342 7.25 -9.21 10.14
N ALA A 343 6.20 -8.39 10.07
CA ALA A 343 5.12 -8.39 11.05
C ALA A 343 4.40 -9.76 11.09
N GLY A 344 4.15 -10.37 9.92
CA GLY A 344 3.61 -11.73 9.84
C GLY A 344 4.53 -12.80 10.40
N ALA A 345 5.85 -12.63 10.27
CA ALA A 345 6.84 -13.52 10.89
C ALA A 345 6.79 -13.42 12.44
N VAL A 346 6.72 -12.19 12.98
CA VAL A 346 6.54 -11.95 14.42
C VAL A 346 5.23 -12.56 14.90
N GLU A 347 4.10 -12.25 14.25
CA GLU A 347 2.78 -12.80 14.57
C GLU A 347 2.76 -14.33 14.55
N ASN A 348 3.39 -14.94 13.56
CA ASN A 348 3.45 -16.40 13.42
C ASN A 348 4.18 -17.08 14.60
N ARG A 349 5.17 -16.42 15.19
CA ARG A 349 5.97 -16.97 16.29
C ARG A 349 5.47 -16.60 17.68
N THR A 350 4.86 -15.44 17.83
CA THR A 350 4.41 -14.92 19.12
C THR A 350 2.89 -15.07 19.35
N GLY A 351 2.13 -15.29 18.28
CA GLY A 351 0.66 -15.35 18.33
C GLY A 351 -0.02 -13.99 18.53
N THR A 352 0.74 -12.87 18.50
CA THR A 352 0.21 -11.52 18.74
C THR A 352 0.87 -10.48 17.86
N SER A 353 0.14 -9.40 17.56
CA SER A 353 0.63 -8.16 16.95
C SER A 353 0.58 -6.95 17.90
N ASP A 354 0.15 -7.16 19.15
CA ASP A 354 0.05 -6.14 20.18
C ASP A 354 1.45 -5.73 20.65
N LEU A 355 1.84 -4.46 20.40
CA LEU A 355 3.16 -3.92 20.72
C LEU A 355 3.48 -3.97 22.21
N ALA A 356 2.48 -3.89 23.09
CA ALA A 356 2.68 -3.95 24.53
C ALA A 356 3.03 -5.37 25.04
N LYS A 357 2.75 -6.40 24.23
CA LYS A 357 3.03 -7.82 24.54
C LYS A 357 4.31 -8.33 23.88
N LEU A 358 4.97 -7.51 23.08
CA LEU A 358 6.20 -7.85 22.36
C LEU A 358 7.42 -7.25 23.07
N GLY A 359 8.62 -7.65 22.68
CA GLY A 359 9.88 -7.12 23.19
C GLY A 359 11.05 -8.07 23.00
N GLY A 360 12.27 -7.53 22.82
CA GLY A 360 13.54 -8.27 22.84
C GLY A 360 13.73 -9.29 21.70
N LEU A 361 12.89 -9.28 20.66
CA LEU A 361 12.90 -10.31 19.62
C LEU A 361 14.15 -10.27 18.72
N ALA A 362 14.93 -9.17 18.72
CA ALA A 362 16.16 -9.11 17.92
C ALA A 362 17.17 -10.22 18.27
N ARG A 363 17.16 -10.71 19.50
CA ARG A 363 18.10 -11.76 19.95
C ARG A 363 17.71 -13.16 19.45
N VAL A 364 16.41 -13.42 19.31
CA VAL A 364 15.85 -14.73 18.99
C VAL A 364 15.35 -14.82 17.54
N MET A 365 15.10 -13.66 16.91
CA MET A 365 14.70 -13.50 15.51
C MET A 365 15.61 -12.48 14.79
N PRO A 366 16.94 -12.69 14.77
CA PRO A 366 17.88 -11.70 14.25
C PRO A 366 17.70 -11.43 12.74
N PHE A 367 17.34 -12.44 11.98
CA PHE A 367 17.12 -12.30 10.54
C PHE A 367 15.86 -11.44 10.26
N THR A 368 14.78 -11.72 10.97
CA THR A 368 13.54 -10.92 10.90
C THR A 368 13.80 -9.49 11.34
N PHE A 369 14.61 -9.26 12.39
CA PHE A 369 14.98 -7.92 12.83
C PHE A 369 15.79 -7.15 11.78
N VAL A 370 16.80 -7.77 11.15
CA VAL A 370 17.62 -7.09 10.13
C VAL A 370 16.78 -6.70 8.92
N THR A 371 15.90 -7.58 8.42
CA THR A 371 15.01 -7.27 7.29
C THR A 371 13.99 -6.19 7.64
N PHE A 372 13.45 -6.22 8.87
CA PHE A 372 12.62 -5.14 9.40
C PHE A 372 13.37 -3.81 9.46
N ALA A 373 14.58 -3.78 10.02
CA ALA A 373 15.37 -2.57 10.19
C ALA A 373 15.70 -1.91 8.85
N ILE A 374 16.12 -2.68 7.85
CA ILE A 374 16.36 -2.19 6.49
C ILE A 374 15.09 -1.55 5.92
N ALA A 375 13.95 -2.23 5.99
CA ALA A 375 12.70 -1.73 5.46
C ALA A 375 12.16 -0.52 6.27
N ALA A 376 12.38 -0.49 7.58
CA ALA A 376 12.02 0.63 8.46
C ALA A 376 12.85 1.88 8.16
N LEU A 377 14.15 1.73 7.91
CA LEU A 377 15.00 2.84 7.48
C LEU A 377 14.65 3.30 6.06
N ALA A 378 14.29 2.36 5.17
CA ALA A 378 13.85 2.68 3.82
C ALA A 378 12.57 3.53 3.81
N ILE A 379 11.50 3.11 4.49
CA ILE A 379 10.26 3.88 4.56
C ILE A 379 10.44 5.23 5.25
N SER A 380 11.35 5.31 6.21
CA SER A 380 11.70 6.55 6.90
C SER A 380 12.40 7.57 6.00
N GLY A 381 12.92 7.12 4.84
CA GLY A 381 13.66 7.97 3.92
C GLY A 381 15.08 8.26 4.40
N ILE A 382 15.73 7.27 5.01
CA ILE A 382 17.12 7.37 5.47
C ILE A 382 18.05 6.86 4.36
N PRO A 383 19.10 7.62 3.97
CA PRO A 383 20.15 7.09 3.09
C PRO A 383 20.84 5.88 3.77
N PRO A 384 21.28 4.87 3.03
CA PRO A 384 21.36 4.71 1.58
C PRO A 384 20.16 3.99 0.94
N PHE A 385 19.02 3.95 1.59
CA PHE A 385 17.88 3.14 1.15
C PHE A 385 17.01 3.86 0.11
N ASN A 386 16.26 3.08 -0.64
CA ASN A 386 15.46 3.51 -1.80
C ASN A 386 14.40 4.58 -1.48
N GLY A 387 13.79 4.55 -0.28
CA GLY A 387 12.79 5.52 0.12
C GLY A 387 13.31 6.96 0.22
N PHE A 388 14.60 7.14 0.53
CA PHE A 388 15.24 8.45 0.53
C PHE A 388 15.21 9.09 -0.87
N VAL A 389 15.66 8.36 -1.89
CA VAL A 389 15.77 8.88 -3.25
C VAL A 389 14.41 9.34 -3.78
N SER A 390 13.37 8.51 -3.63
CA SER A 390 12.04 8.85 -4.12
C SER A 390 11.39 10.00 -3.36
N LYS A 391 11.55 10.10 -2.03
CA LYS A 391 11.07 11.26 -1.26
C LYS A 391 11.80 12.54 -1.66
N TRP A 392 13.11 12.45 -1.85
CA TRP A 392 13.91 13.58 -2.31
C TRP A 392 13.42 14.11 -3.66
N MET A 393 13.11 13.22 -4.62
CA MET A 393 12.55 13.62 -5.91
C MET A 393 11.18 14.32 -5.76
N VAL A 394 10.31 13.85 -4.86
CA VAL A 394 9.05 14.55 -4.56
C VAL A 394 9.30 15.95 -4.00
N TYR A 395 10.28 16.11 -3.09
CA TYR A 395 10.65 17.43 -2.56
C TYR A 395 11.18 18.35 -3.67
N GLN A 396 12.02 17.84 -4.56
CA GLN A 396 12.51 18.59 -5.72
C GLN A 396 11.37 19.00 -6.66
N GLY A 397 10.41 18.10 -6.92
CA GLY A 397 9.23 18.42 -7.71
C GLY A 397 8.40 19.56 -7.12
N LEU A 398 8.28 19.65 -5.78
CA LEU A 398 7.61 20.75 -5.11
C LEU A 398 8.38 22.08 -5.23
N VAL A 399 9.71 22.02 -5.14
CA VAL A 399 10.58 23.21 -5.33
C VAL A 399 10.47 23.71 -6.77
N GLU A 400 10.53 22.81 -7.75
CA GLU A 400 10.41 23.12 -9.18
C GLU A 400 9.03 23.67 -9.55
N ALA A 401 7.95 23.15 -8.94
CA ALA A 401 6.59 23.64 -9.17
C ALA A 401 6.37 25.09 -8.69
N GLY A 402 7.24 25.61 -7.82
CA GLY A 402 7.21 26.99 -7.34
C GLY A 402 7.15 27.08 -5.82
N MET A 403 8.31 27.16 -5.18
CA MET A 403 8.44 27.18 -3.71
C MET A 403 7.68 28.35 -3.07
N GLU A 404 7.58 29.49 -3.74
CA GLU A 404 6.88 30.68 -3.23
C GLU A 404 5.39 30.41 -2.93
N ARG A 405 4.77 29.47 -3.69
CA ARG A 405 3.34 29.11 -3.55
C ARG A 405 3.13 27.81 -2.78
N TYR A 406 4.10 26.88 -2.82
CA TYR A 406 3.89 25.49 -2.41
C TYR A 406 4.75 25.04 -1.22
N TRP A 407 5.44 25.98 -0.53
CA TRP A 407 6.28 25.67 0.64
C TRP A 407 5.56 24.86 1.72
N ILE A 408 4.25 25.09 1.89
CA ILE A 408 3.44 24.38 2.89
C ILE A 408 3.36 22.87 2.61
N PHE A 409 3.31 22.47 1.34
CA PHE A 409 3.31 21.07 0.93
C PHE A 409 4.68 20.42 1.15
N LEU A 410 5.75 21.16 0.92
CA LEU A 410 7.11 20.71 1.22
C LEU A 410 7.30 20.49 2.73
N VAL A 411 6.86 21.45 3.56
CA VAL A 411 6.90 21.33 5.02
C VAL A 411 6.07 20.13 5.48
N ALA A 412 4.87 19.95 4.97
CA ALA A 412 4.01 18.79 5.29
C ALA A 412 4.68 17.46 4.94
N ALA A 413 5.33 17.38 3.77
CA ALA A 413 6.04 16.17 3.35
C ALA A 413 7.28 15.88 4.22
N MET A 414 8.09 16.90 4.55
CA MET A 414 9.26 16.74 5.42
C MET A 414 8.84 16.39 6.86
N PHE A 415 7.81 17.04 7.40
CA PHE A 415 7.24 16.74 8.71
C PHE A 415 6.73 15.30 8.78
N GLY A 416 5.99 14.85 7.77
CA GLY A 416 5.53 13.45 7.68
C GLY A 416 6.69 12.45 7.66
N SER A 417 7.83 12.78 7.04
CA SER A 417 9.03 11.94 7.05
C SER A 417 9.66 11.86 8.44
N ALA A 418 9.77 12.98 9.15
CA ALA A 418 10.29 13.01 10.52
C ALA A 418 9.43 12.16 11.48
N LEU A 419 8.10 12.30 11.41
CA LEU A 419 7.19 11.50 12.21
C LEU A 419 7.24 10.01 11.82
N THR A 420 7.51 9.68 10.57
CA THR A 420 7.71 8.28 10.14
C THR A 420 8.93 7.67 10.82
N VAL A 421 10.06 8.38 10.88
CA VAL A 421 11.26 7.92 11.63
C VAL A 421 10.91 7.64 13.09
N ALA A 422 10.25 8.60 13.74
CA ALA A 422 9.87 8.48 15.16
C ALA A 422 8.96 7.26 15.39
N SER A 423 7.97 7.03 14.54
CA SER A 423 7.08 5.87 14.61
C SER A 423 7.82 4.54 14.46
N PHE A 424 8.77 4.44 13.52
CA PHE A 424 9.53 3.21 13.34
C PHE A 424 10.58 2.97 14.43
N VAL A 425 11.11 4.02 15.09
CA VAL A 425 11.90 3.88 16.32
C VAL A 425 11.06 3.27 17.44
N LYS A 426 9.80 3.75 17.61
CA LYS A 426 8.83 3.15 18.54
C LYS A 426 8.66 1.65 18.28
N VAL A 427 8.37 1.25 17.02
CA VAL A 427 8.17 -0.17 16.68
C VAL A 427 9.44 -0.99 16.88
N ALA A 428 10.60 -0.49 16.45
CA ALA A 428 11.88 -1.17 16.64
C ALA A 428 12.15 -1.46 18.12
N HIS A 429 11.91 -0.47 18.99
CA HIS A 429 12.07 -0.63 20.43
C HIS A 429 11.03 -1.60 21.00
N ALA A 430 9.75 -1.39 20.71
CA ALA A 430 8.65 -2.17 21.30
C ALA A 430 8.69 -3.66 20.90
N VAL A 431 9.12 -3.98 19.67
CA VAL A 431 9.09 -5.36 19.16
C VAL A 431 10.45 -6.04 19.32
N PHE A 432 11.54 -5.36 18.99
CA PHE A 432 12.83 -6.02 18.78
C PHE A 432 13.88 -5.71 19.85
N LEU A 433 13.93 -4.47 20.37
CA LEU A 433 15.06 -4.00 21.20
C LEU A 433 14.76 -3.93 22.69
N GLY A 434 13.50 -3.88 23.09
CA GLY A 434 13.06 -3.86 24.48
C GLY A 434 13.37 -5.15 25.24
N GLU A 435 12.94 -5.23 26.50
CA GLU A 435 13.03 -6.46 27.30
C GLU A 435 12.07 -7.54 26.76
N THR A 436 12.49 -8.78 26.83
CA THR A 436 11.66 -9.92 26.42
C THR A 436 10.61 -10.24 27.50
N PRO A 437 9.31 -10.12 27.22
CA PRO A 437 8.27 -10.53 28.16
C PRO A 437 8.38 -12.01 28.53
N ARG A 438 8.01 -12.37 29.78
CA ARG A 438 8.09 -13.75 30.29
C ARG A 438 7.31 -14.76 29.44
N GLY A 439 6.26 -14.36 28.77
CA GLY A 439 5.43 -15.20 27.88
C GLY A 439 6.06 -15.54 26.52
N LEU A 440 7.19 -14.92 26.16
CA LEU A 440 7.86 -15.14 24.87
C LEU A 440 9.13 -16.02 24.98
N THR A 441 9.29 -16.73 26.08
CA THR A 441 10.38 -17.71 26.25
C THR A 441 10.19 -18.88 25.28
N GLY A 442 11.22 -19.17 24.46
CA GLY A 442 11.17 -20.25 23.46
C GLY A 442 10.82 -19.82 22.03
N VAL A 443 10.57 -18.53 21.80
CA VAL A 443 10.43 -17.99 20.42
C VAL A 443 11.74 -18.21 19.65
N THR A 444 11.62 -18.66 18.41
CA THR A 444 12.74 -18.90 17.47
C THR A 444 12.44 -18.28 16.12
N GLU A 445 13.47 -18.15 15.29
CA GLU A 445 13.34 -17.61 13.93
C GLU A 445 12.36 -18.44 13.08
N VAL A 446 11.73 -17.78 12.09
CA VAL A 446 10.77 -18.42 11.18
C VAL A 446 11.43 -19.33 10.17
N SER A 447 10.61 -20.14 9.47
CA SER A 447 11.07 -21.10 8.45
C SER A 447 11.80 -20.40 7.28
N PRO A 448 12.67 -21.13 6.54
CA PRO A 448 13.39 -20.56 5.40
C PRO A 448 12.50 -19.93 4.33
N SER A 449 11.31 -20.50 4.04
CA SER A 449 10.35 -19.94 3.09
C SER A 449 9.85 -18.56 3.54
N MET A 450 9.65 -18.36 4.84
CA MET A 450 9.23 -17.07 5.39
C MET A 450 10.37 -16.06 5.49
N ARG A 451 11.62 -16.48 5.50
CA ARG A 451 12.81 -15.60 5.48
C ARG A 451 13.16 -15.13 4.07
N PHE A 452 12.93 -15.96 3.06
CA PHE A 452 13.34 -15.68 1.68
C PHE A 452 12.72 -14.40 1.13
N ALA A 453 11.40 -14.24 1.23
CA ALA A 453 10.72 -13.08 0.66
C ALA A 453 11.13 -11.74 1.31
N PRO A 454 11.16 -11.58 2.66
CA PRO A 454 11.70 -10.37 3.28
C PRO A 454 13.18 -10.11 2.93
N ALA A 455 14.00 -11.17 2.75
CA ALA A 455 15.40 -11.01 2.35
C ALA A 455 15.51 -10.36 0.97
N VAL A 456 14.78 -10.87 -0.02
CA VAL A 456 14.77 -10.31 -1.38
C VAL A 456 14.30 -8.85 -1.35
N LEU A 457 13.22 -8.56 -0.64
CA LEU A 457 12.67 -7.20 -0.55
C LEU A 457 13.62 -6.24 0.18
N ALA A 458 14.25 -6.66 1.27
CA ALA A 458 15.25 -5.86 1.97
C ALA A 458 16.48 -5.59 1.08
N THR A 459 16.93 -6.60 0.33
CA THR A 459 18.00 -6.44 -0.65
C THR A 459 17.65 -5.43 -1.73
N LEU A 460 16.42 -5.45 -2.24
CA LEU A 460 15.92 -4.45 -3.20
C LEU A 460 15.87 -3.04 -2.60
N CYS A 461 15.54 -2.88 -1.30
CA CYS A 461 15.62 -1.59 -0.63
C CYS A 461 17.03 -0.99 -0.67
N VAL A 462 18.06 -1.83 -0.50
CA VAL A 462 19.47 -1.43 -0.56
C VAL A 462 19.89 -1.14 -2.01
N ILE A 463 19.62 -2.07 -2.93
CA ILE A 463 20.02 -1.94 -4.35
C ILE A 463 19.38 -0.69 -4.98
N PHE A 464 18.09 -0.47 -4.79
CA PHE A 464 17.38 0.68 -5.36
C PHE A 464 17.67 2.00 -4.63
N GLY A 465 18.35 1.94 -3.49
CA GLY A 465 18.89 3.13 -2.84
C GLY A 465 20.28 3.49 -3.35
N ILE A 466 21.19 2.51 -3.43
CA ILE A 466 22.58 2.71 -3.87
C ILE A 466 22.66 2.90 -5.38
N ALA A 467 21.97 2.06 -6.13
CA ALA A 467 21.92 2.06 -7.60
C ALA A 467 20.57 2.55 -8.14
N ALA A 468 20.06 3.64 -7.59
CA ALA A 468 18.78 4.23 -7.99
C ALA A 468 18.71 4.60 -9.48
N GLN A 469 19.89 4.84 -10.12
CA GLN A 469 20.00 5.09 -11.56
C GLN A 469 19.36 3.99 -12.39
N VAL A 470 19.53 2.71 -11.99
CA VAL A 470 19.02 1.59 -12.77
C VAL A 470 17.49 1.65 -12.94
N PRO A 471 16.68 1.68 -11.85
CA PRO A 471 15.23 1.82 -12.01
C PRO A 471 14.81 3.18 -12.58
N LEU A 472 15.56 4.26 -12.34
CA LEU A 472 15.24 5.58 -12.87
C LEU A 472 15.50 5.67 -14.37
N ALA A 473 16.65 5.22 -14.86
CA ALA A 473 17.00 5.30 -16.28
C ALA A 473 16.16 4.34 -17.14
N HIS A 474 15.84 3.14 -16.63
CA HIS A 474 15.23 2.09 -17.45
C HIS A 474 13.72 1.95 -17.26
N PHE A 475 13.16 2.40 -16.13
CA PHE A 475 11.74 2.22 -15.82
C PHE A 475 10.99 3.55 -15.73
N VAL A 476 11.42 4.42 -14.80
CA VAL A 476 10.64 5.61 -14.43
C VAL A 476 10.88 6.77 -15.39
N GLY A 477 12.14 7.06 -15.72
CA GLY A 477 12.50 8.18 -16.59
C GLY A 477 11.82 8.13 -17.95
N PRO A 478 11.91 7.01 -18.69
CA PRO A 478 11.22 6.87 -19.97
C PRO A 478 9.71 7.09 -19.90
N ALA A 479 9.06 6.72 -18.79
CA ALA A 479 7.62 6.90 -18.60
C ALA A 479 7.18 8.35 -18.43
N VAL A 480 8.10 9.25 -18.01
CA VAL A 480 7.83 10.68 -17.80
C VAL A 480 8.64 11.59 -18.75
N GLY A 481 9.32 11.00 -19.72
CA GLY A 481 10.15 11.75 -20.70
C GLY A 481 11.45 12.31 -20.11
N LEU A 482 11.93 11.82 -18.97
CA LEU A 482 13.20 12.19 -18.36
C LEU A 482 14.31 11.21 -18.71
N GLN A 483 15.51 11.75 -18.94
CA GLN A 483 16.72 10.96 -19.10
C GLN A 483 17.56 11.03 -17.82
N PHE A 484 17.85 9.88 -17.23
CA PHE A 484 18.78 9.75 -16.13
C PHE A 484 20.08 9.09 -16.59
N PRO A 485 21.24 9.48 -16.03
CA PRO A 485 22.51 8.88 -16.40
C PRO A 485 22.56 7.40 -16.00
N ASP A 486 23.24 6.58 -16.80
CA ASP A 486 23.46 5.16 -16.51
C ASP A 486 24.43 4.97 -15.33
N PHE A 487 24.24 3.86 -14.62
CA PHE A 487 25.15 3.44 -13.56
C PHE A 487 26.54 3.11 -14.16
N PRO A 488 27.68 3.55 -13.56
CA PRO A 488 27.84 4.10 -12.21
C PRO A 488 27.88 5.64 -12.11
N ALA A 489 27.45 6.38 -13.10
CA ALA A 489 27.49 7.84 -13.05
C ALA A 489 26.73 8.39 -11.84
N ALA A 490 27.24 9.48 -11.26
CA ALA A 490 26.55 10.13 -10.14
C ALA A 490 25.25 10.77 -10.62
N ILE A 491 24.14 10.48 -9.93
CA ILE A 491 22.90 11.23 -10.15
C ILE A 491 22.98 12.54 -9.36
N THR A 492 22.81 13.64 -10.06
CA THR A 492 22.47 14.93 -9.47
C THR A 492 20.97 15.14 -9.65
N ILE A 493 20.19 14.94 -8.60
CA ILE A 493 18.75 15.17 -8.62
C ILE A 493 18.51 16.57 -8.07
N GLY A 494 18.04 17.49 -8.92
CA GLY A 494 17.67 18.84 -8.52
C GLY A 494 18.85 19.67 -7.97
N GLY A 495 20.00 19.67 -8.62
CA GLY A 495 21.16 20.50 -8.27
C GLY A 495 22.30 19.73 -7.61
N ILE A 496 22.74 20.13 -6.41
CA ILE A 496 24.02 19.74 -5.80
C ILE A 496 24.02 18.33 -5.18
N TRP A 497 22.86 17.69 -4.97
CA TRP A 497 22.78 16.41 -4.25
C TRP A 497 23.01 15.21 -5.16
N SER A 498 24.00 14.39 -4.81
CA SER A 498 24.23 13.06 -5.39
C SER A 498 23.90 11.97 -4.38
N PRO A 499 22.88 11.11 -4.61
CA PRO A 499 22.57 9.98 -3.73
C PRO A 499 23.77 9.05 -3.53
N THR A 500 24.56 8.81 -4.58
CA THR A 500 25.78 7.97 -4.53
C THR A 500 26.85 8.58 -3.62
N LEU A 501 27.12 9.88 -3.76
CA LEU A 501 28.09 10.58 -2.90
C LEU A 501 27.60 10.63 -1.45
N GLY A 502 26.32 10.94 -1.23
CA GLY A 502 25.71 10.95 0.11
C GLY A 502 25.80 9.57 0.79
N THR A 503 25.55 8.50 0.05
CA THR A 503 25.74 7.13 0.53
C THR A 503 27.19 6.83 0.89
N ALA A 504 28.14 7.21 0.03
CA ALA A 504 29.57 7.01 0.28
C ALA A 504 30.04 7.75 1.54
N LEU A 505 29.62 9.01 1.70
CA LEU A 505 29.95 9.82 2.90
C LEU A 505 29.31 9.23 4.18
N LEU A 506 28.09 8.75 4.11
CA LEU A 506 27.42 8.08 5.24
C LEU A 506 28.18 6.81 5.64
N LEU A 507 28.52 5.95 4.68
CA LEU A 507 29.28 4.71 4.96
C LEU A 507 30.66 5.04 5.55
N LEU A 508 31.33 6.07 5.03
CA LEU A 508 32.62 6.54 5.58
C LEU A 508 32.45 7.03 7.03
N ALA A 509 31.41 7.82 7.32
CA ALA A 509 31.11 8.29 8.67
C ALA A 509 30.81 7.12 9.64
N LEU A 510 30.05 6.12 9.20
CA LEU A 510 29.76 4.92 9.97
C LEU A 510 31.04 4.10 10.23
N LEU A 511 31.91 3.92 9.24
CA LEU A 511 33.19 3.24 9.40
C LEU A 511 34.12 3.99 10.37
N MET A 512 34.20 5.31 10.27
CA MET A 512 34.96 6.14 11.22
C MET A 512 34.39 6.03 12.63
N GLY A 513 33.06 6.12 12.79
CA GLY A 513 32.37 5.95 14.07
C GLY A 513 32.63 4.56 14.69
N TYR A 514 32.57 3.50 13.87
CA TYR A 514 32.91 2.16 14.30
C TYR A 514 34.39 2.04 14.68
N GLY A 515 35.30 2.66 13.93
CA GLY A 515 36.72 2.72 14.26
C GLY A 515 36.97 3.38 15.65
N VAL A 516 36.36 4.53 15.90
CA VAL A 516 36.43 5.22 17.19
C VAL A 516 35.86 4.34 18.32
N TYR A 517 34.72 3.70 18.10
CA TYR A 517 34.10 2.78 19.05
C TYR A 517 35.02 1.60 19.38
N SER A 518 35.62 0.99 18.37
CA SER A 518 36.53 -0.17 18.52
C SER A 518 37.82 0.21 19.25
N LEU A 519 38.40 1.37 18.92
CA LEU A 519 39.64 1.87 19.54
C LEU A 519 39.47 2.20 21.05
N ARG A 520 38.31 2.69 21.44
CA ARG A 520 38.01 3.02 22.85
C ARG A 520 37.71 1.80 23.72
N ARG A 521 37.72 0.59 23.21
CA ARG A 521 37.36 -0.64 23.95
C ARG A 521 36.09 -0.46 24.79
N ALA A 522 35.10 0.27 24.28
CA ALA A 522 33.83 0.52 24.97
C ALA A 522 33.00 -0.78 25.12
N GLY A 523 33.63 -1.84 25.58
CA GLY A 523 33.05 -3.20 25.61
C GLY A 523 32.04 -3.43 26.73
N LYS A 524 31.67 -2.43 27.53
CA LYS A 524 30.61 -2.58 28.53
C LYS A 524 29.66 -1.38 28.44
N VAL A 525 28.53 -1.59 27.80
CA VAL A 525 27.38 -0.69 27.97
C VAL A 525 27.00 -0.73 29.47
N ARG A 526 27.11 0.40 30.15
CA ARG A 526 26.68 0.51 31.53
C ARG A 526 25.16 0.56 31.57
N SER A 527 24.53 -0.52 32.04
CA SER A 527 23.12 -0.49 32.37
C SER A 527 22.94 0.17 33.72
N VAL A 528 22.24 1.27 33.75
CA VAL A 528 21.89 1.98 35.00
C VAL A 528 20.37 2.13 35.05
N PRO A 529 19.76 2.16 36.25
CA PRO A 529 18.35 2.48 36.39
C PRO A 529 18.04 3.85 35.81
N ALA A 530 16.79 4.04 35.34
CA ALA A 530 16.35 5.34 34.89
C ALA A 530 16.50 6.38 35.99
N TYR A 531 17.01 7.58 35.66
CA TYR A 531 17.10 8.68 36.60
C TYR A 531 15.69 9.20 36.92
N ILE A 532 15.30 9.10 38.18
CA ILE A 532 13.97 9.49 38.70
C ILE A 532 14.01 10.78 39.54
N GLY A 533 14.93 11.69 39.22
CA GLY A 533 14.98 13.00 39.87
C GLY A 533 15.35 12.98 41.38
N GLY A 534 15.95 11.89 41.85
CA GLY A 534 16.31 11.74 43.28
C GLY A 534 15.19 11.17 44.16
N GLU A 535 14.05 10.81 43.57
CA GLU A 535 12.98 10.10 44.28
C GLU A 535 13.38 8.64 44.52
N THR A 536 13.14 8.15 45.74
CA THR A 536 13.35 6.74 46.06
C THR A 536 12.15 5.94 45.54
N ALA A 537 12.39 4.90 44.75
CA ALA A 537 11.38 3.90 44.40
C ALA A 537 11.02 3.11 45.69
N GLY A 538 10.22 3.69 46.55
CA GLY A 538 9.75 3.09 47.81
C GLY A 538 8.34 2.53 47.65
N GLU A 539 8.12 1.37 48.25
CA GLU A 539 6.79 0.79 48.39
C GLU A 539 5.87 1.79 49.10
N GLY A 540 4.95 2.42 48.40
CA GLY A 540 3.84 3.12 49.04
C GLY A 540 3.49 4.55 48.63
N SER A 541 4.19 5.22 47.70
CA SER A 541 3.76 6.57 47.28
C SER A 541 2.82 6.50 46.06
N THR A 542 1.55 6.60 46.35
CA THR A 542 0.46 6.56 45.33
C THR A 542 0.09 7.92 44.77
N ASP A 543 0.77 8.97 45.17
CA ASP A 543 0.43 10.32 44.73
C ASP A 543 1.65 11.04 44.17
N THR A 544 1.58 11.46 42.94
CA THR A 544 2.17 12.68 42.39
C THR A 544 2.72 12.59 40.95
N LEU A 545 2.44 11.59 40.18
CA LEU A 545 2.56 11.76 38.73
C LEU A 545 1.16 11.90 38.17
N SER A 546 0.77 13.14 37.91
CA SER A 546 -0.56 13.58 37.44
C SER A 546 -0.87 13.21 36.00
N THR A 547 -0.32 12.14 35.48
CA THR A 547 -0.69 11.53 34.23
C THR A 547 -1.44 10.25 34.53
N GLY A 548 -2.65 10.08 33.98
CA GLY A 548 -3.60 9.00 34.28
C GLY A 548 -3.08 7.56 34.17
N TYR A 549 -1.80 7.36 33.92
CA TYR A 549 -1.12 6.08 33.76
C TYR A 549 -0.61 5.46 35.07
N ALA A 550 -0.38 6.25 36.11
CA ALA A 550 0.16 5.76 37.40
C ALA A 550 -0.86 5.01 38.26
N ARG A 551 -2.15 5.00 37.90
CA ARG A 551 -3.22 4.46 38.75
C ARG A 551 -3.22 2.94 38.95
N ASN A 552 -2.50 2.16 38.16
CA ASN A 552 -2.59 0.69 38.23
C ASN A 552 -1.24 -0.06 38.29
N ARG A 553 -0.11 0.63 38.40
CA ARG A 553 1.21 -0.02 38.53
C ARG A 553 1.93 0.52 39.75
N GLY A 554 2.26 -0.36 40.67
CA GLY A 554 3.11 0.01 41.81
C GLY A 554 4.43 0.60 41.29
N ILE A 555 5.01 1.54 42.02
CA ILE A 555 6.21 2.35 41.69
C ILE A 555 7.47 1.51 41.35
N ALA A 556 7.40 0.19 41.45
CA ALA A 556 8.47 -0.72 41.07
C ALA A 556 8.77 -0.79 39.57
N ASP A 557 7.94 -0.26 38.70
CA ASP A 557 8.13 -0.30 37.24
C ASP A 557 8.35 1.11 36.66
N THR A 558 9.62 1.57 36.72
CA THR A 558 10.06 2.84 36.09
C THR A 558 10.23 2.73 34.56
N ARG A 559 9.76 1.64 33.94
CA ARG A 559 9.90 1.42 32.49
C ARG A 559 8.89 2.24 31.74
N VAL A 560 9.38 3.15 30.88
CA VAL A 560 8.56 3.77 29.84
C VAL A 560 8.35 2.73 28.74
N LEU A 561 7.11 2.30 28.56
CA LEU A 561 6.76 1.42 27.43
C LEU A 561 6.98 2.19 26.13
N GLY A 562 7.60 1.54 25.14
CA GLY A 562 7.81 2.15 23.82
C GLY A 562 6.52 2.63 23.15
N THR A 563 5.37 2.10 23.55
CA THR A 563 4.04 2.51 23.11
C THR A 563 3.59 3.86 23.67
N GLU A 564 4.17 4.33 24.78
CA GLU A 564 3.79 5.56 25.49
C GLU A 564 4.66 6.77 25.12
N PHE A 565 5.60 6.59 24.20
CA PHE A 565 6.56 7.64 23.82
C PHE A 565 5.90 8.94 23.32
N TYR A 566 4.68 8.87 22.83
CA TYR A 566 3.94 10.02 22.26
C TYR A 566 2.81 10.55 23.16
N GLU A 567 2.65 10.03 24.36
CA GLU A 567 1.57 10.45 25.25
C GLU A 567 1.57 11.95 25.54
N SER A 568 2.76 12.55 25.65
CA SER A 568 2.91 14.02 25.81
C SER A 568 2.36 14.80 24.60
N ILE A 569 2.45 14.24 23.39
CA ILE A 569 1.93 14.85 22.17
C ILE A 569 0.41 14.64 22.08
N ARG A 570 -0.06 13.44 22.43
CA ARG A 570 -1.48 13.11 22.49
C ARG A 570 -2.24 13.99 23.49
N GLY A 571 -1.59 14.33 24.62
CA GLY A 571 -2.17 15.20 25.65
C GLY A 571 -2.32 16.67 25.27
N LEU A 572 -1.83 17.13 24.11
CA LEU A 572 -2.05 18.49 23.63
C LEU A 572 -3.54 18.68 23.26
N PRO A 573 -4.22 19.75 23.69
CA PRO A 573 -5.67 19.88 23.59
C PRO A 573 -6.24 19.70 22.18
N LEU A 574 -5.58 20.28 21.17
CA LEU A 574 -6.01 20.14 19.77
C LEU A 574 -5.82 18.72 19.25
N LEU A 575 -4.69 18.09 19.58
CA LEU A 575 -4.38 16.75 19.12
C LEU A 575 -5.22 15.71 19.87
N SER A 576 -5.42 15.84 21.17
CA SER A 576 -6.34 15.00 21.94
C SER A 576 -7.73 14.99 21.32
N TRP A 577 -8.29 16.16 21.02
CA TRP A 577 -9.59 16.25 20.36
C TRP A 577 -9.60 15.56 18.99
N LEU A 578 -8.55 15.73 18.18
CA LEU A 578 -8.42 15.05 16.87
C LEU A 578 -8.35 13.54 17.01
N TYR A 579 -7.57 13.04 17.98
CA TYR A 579 -7.46 11.60 18.25
C TYR A 579 -8.79 10.99 18.70
N ASP A 580 -9.46 11.63 19.67
CA ASP A 580 -10.76 11.20 20.18
C ASP A 580 -11.82 11.16 19.07
N LYS A 581 -11.80 12.14 18.16
CA LYS A 581 -12.68 12.18 16.98
C LYS A 581 -12.31 11.11 15.95
N GLY A 582 -11.02 10.86 15.75
CA GLY A 582 -10.53 9.79 14.88
C GLY A 582 -10.92 8.40 15.41
N GLU A 583 -10.67 8.13 16.69
CA GLU A 583 -11.03 6.86 17.35
C GLU A 583 -12.55 6.63 17.38
N SER A 584 -13.32 7.68 17.60
CA SER A 584 -14.80 7.59 17.55
C SER A 584 -15.32 7.33 16.12
N GLY A 585 -14.44 7.33 15.13
CA GLY A 585 -14.79 7.17 13.70
C GLY A 585 -15.57 8.36 13.15
N THR A 586 -15.46 9.55 13.75
CA THR A 586 -16.18 10.75 13.28
C THR A 586 -15.74 11.14 11.86
N PHE A 587 -14.48 10.91 11.52
CA PHE A 587 -13.91 11.19 10.20
C PHE A 587 -13.98 9.98 9.24
N ASP A 588 -14.64 8.90 9.64
CA ASP A 588 -14.79 7.71 8.79
C ASP A 588 -15.91 7.95 7.77
N ILE A 589 -15.53 7.97 6.49
CA ILE A 589 -16.47 8.18 5.38
C ILE A 589 -17.59 7.12 5.35
N HIS A 590 -17.34 5.94 5.93
CA HIS A 590 -18.36 4.90 6.05
C HIS A 590 -19.58 5.37 6.88
N ARG A 591 -19.41 6.29 7.83
CA ARG A 591 -20.52 6.88 8.59
C ARG A 591 -21.40 7.80 7.75
N LEU A 592 -20.87 8.40 6.69
CA LEU A 592 -21.69 9.13 5.71
C LEU A 592 -22.67 8.19 5.00
N GLY A 593 -22.33 6.90 4.88
CA GLY A 593 -23.24 5.86 4.42
C GLY A 593 -24.47 5.67 5.33
N ALA A 594 -24.37 6.03 6.60
CA ALA A 594 -25.53 6.03 7.50
C ALA A 594 -26.59 7.06 7.09
N LEU A 595 -26.19 8.16 6.43
CA LEU A 595 -27.11 9.12 5.84
C LEU A 595 -27.87 8.53 4.64
N ALA A 596 -27.28 7.55 3.95
CA ALA A 596 -27.91 6.80 2.87
C ALA A 596 -28.72 5.58 3.39
N ALA A 597 -28.70 5.28 4.68
CA ALA A 597 -29.42 4.14 5.26
C ALA A 597 -30.94 4.16 4.98
N PRO A 598 -31.65 5.31 4.92
CA PRO A 598 -33.04 5.35 4.47
C PRO A 598 -33.20 4.88 3.02
N ALA A 599 -32.34 5.35 2.12
CA ALA A 599 -32.33 4.90 0.71
C ALA A 599 -31.94 3.41 0.60
N GLY A 600 -30.96 2.96 1.40
CA GLY A 600 -30.59 1.55 1.50
C GLY A 600 -31.73 0.67 1.98
N ARG A 601 -32.58 1.12 2.91
CA ARG A 601 -33.78 0.39 3.34
C ARG A 601 -34.83 0.30 2.24
N VAL A 602 -35.01 1.36 1.47
CA VAL A 602 -35.90 1.34 0.30
C VAL A 602 -35.39 0.37 -0.75
N LEU A 603 -34.11 0.44 -1.10
CA LEU A 603 -33.46 -0.50 -2.04
C LEU A 603 -33.52 -1.97 -1.53
N SER A 604 -33.33 -2.20 -0.23
CA SER A 604 -33.45 -3.51 0.38
C SER A 604 -34.89 -4.03 0.33
N ALA A 605 -35.88 -3.17 0.54
CA ALA A 605 -37.29 -3.52 0.41
C ALA A 605 -37.69 -3.84 -1.06
N MET A 606 -37.00 -3.21 -2.03
CA MET A 606 -37.12 -3.55 -3.46
C MET A 606 -36.55 -4.95 -3.78
N HIS A 607 -35.61 -5.47 -3.00
CA HIS A 607 -35.01 -6.79 -3.12
C HIS A 607 -35.83 -7.84 -2.34
N SER A 608 -37.07 -8.07 -2.79
CA SER A 608 -38.03 -8.97 -2.10
C SER A 608 -37.72 -10.47 -2.25
N GLY A 609 -36.72 -10.87 -3.05
CA GLY A 609 -36.43 -12.25 -3.39
C GLY A 609 -37.48 -12.91 -4.32
N ARG A 610 -38.50 -12.17 -4.74
CA ARG A 610 -39.54 -12.66 -5.65
C ARG A 610 -39.27 -12.26 -7.08
N LEU A 611 -39.17 -13.25 -7.98
CA LEU A 611 -38.89 -13.02 -9.40
C LEU A 611 -39.87 -12.02 -10.05
N SER A 612 -41.15 -12.08 -9.69
CA SER A 612 -42.18 -11.15 -10.18
C SER A 612 -41.89 -9.69 -9.86
N THR A 613 -41.30 -9.42 -8.69
CA THR A 613 -40.91 -8.04 -8.30
C THR A 613 -39.76 -7.54 -9.17
N TYR A 614 -38.77 -8.37 -9.47
CA TYR A 614 -37.66 -7.99 -10.35
C TYR A 614 -38.11 -7.75 -11.79
N VAL A 615 -39.03 -8.60 -12.29
CA VAL A 615 -39.62 -8.39 -13.63
C VAL A 615 -40.40 -7.07 -13.68
N ALA A 616 -41.16 -6.74 -12.61
CA ALA A 616 -41.86 -5.46 -12.54
C ALA A 616 -40.91 -4.25 -12.55
N TRP A 617 -39.78 -4.33 -11.82
CA TRP A 617 -38.76 -3.29 -11.83
C TRP A 617 -38.08 -3.13 -13.18
N ILE A 618 -37.77 -4.24 -13.88
CA ILE A 618 -37.22 -4.21 -15.24
C ILE A 618 -38.23 -3.56 -16.21
N ALA A 619 -39.48 -3.94 -16.13
CA ALA A 619 -40.53 -3.36 -16.97
C ALA A 619 -40.71 -1.86 -16.71
N LEU A 620 -40.66 -1.43 -15.44
CA LEU A 620 -40.71 -0.02 -15.07
C LEU A 620 -39.50 0.75 -15.59
N ALA A 621 -38.29 0.21 -15.46
CA ALA A 621 -37.07 0.83 -15.97
C ALA A 621 -37.11 0.98 -17.50
N ILE A 622 -37.58 -0.04 -18.23
CA ILE A 622 -37.76 0.01 -19.69
C ILE A 622 -38.81 1.08 -20.05
N ALA A 623 -39.93 1.14 -19.34
CA ALA A 623 -40.94 2.17 -19.57
C ALA A 623 -40.41 3.60 -19.34
N VAL A 624 -39.61 3.80 -18.29
CA VAL A 624 -38.95 5.11 -18.01
C VAL A 624 -37.97 5.47 -19.14
N VAL A 625 -37.16 4.52 -19.60
CA VAL A 625 -36.23 4.75 -20.72
C VAL A 625 -36.99 5.07 -22.01
N ILE A 626 -38.07 4.35 -22.33
CA ILE A 626 -38.90 4.63 -23.50
C ILE A 626 -39.49 6.04 -23.40
N VAL A 627 -40.05 6.43 -22.25
CA VAL A 627 -40.59 7.78 -22.05
C VAL A 627 -39.51 8.82 -22.18
N ALA A 628 -38.34 8.61 -21.59
CA ALA A 628 -37.20 9.53 -21.69
C ALA A 628 -36.73 9.72 -23.14
N VAL A 629 -36.69 8.63 -23.95
CA VAL A 629 -36.30 8.68 -25.36
C VAL A 629 -37.39 9.33 -26.24
N LEU A 630 -38.65 9.26 -25.82
CA LEU A 630 -39.75 9.88 -26.58
C LEU A 630 -39.94 11.38 -26.23
N VAL A 631 -39.41 11.81 -25.08
CA VAL A 631 -39.54 13.21 -24.60
C VAL A 631 -38.27 14.03 -24.86
N LEU A 632 -37.09 13.39 -25.02
CA LEU A 632 -35.83 13.98 -25.48
C LEU A 632 -35.70 13.90 -27.00
#